data_1fd979729a1e112742c657c7de0faab0
#
_entry.id   1fd979729a1e112742c657c7de0faab0
#
_cell.length_a   1.000
_cell.length_b   1.000
_cell.length_c   1.000
_cell.angle_alpha   90.00
_cell.angle_beta   90.00
_cell.angle_gamma   90.00
#
_symmetry.space_group_name_H-M   'P 1'
#
loop_
_entity.id
_entity.type
_entity.pdbx_description
1 polymer ?
#
loop_
_entity_poly.entity_id
_entity_poly.type
_entity_poly.pdbx_seq_one_letter_code
_entity_poly.pdbx_strand_id
1 'polypeptide(L)'
;MYPELTGFNTKSVTLYCDSGIAPGMAVALRADGIGAIPASGEKFCGICTDVRGRYITAALTGYAEATYSGTAPTVGYNTLAGDGNGNVCLNDAGRELLIAGVDTSAKKITIIL
;
A
#
# COMPACT_ATOMS: atom_id res chain seq x y z
N MET A 1 -5.08 3.85 22.47
CA MET A 1 -3.75 3.28 22.59
C MET A 1 -3.27 2.80 21.24
N TYR A 2 -2.07 3.16 20.88
CA TYR A 2 -1.46 2.74 19.61
C TYR A 2 -0.78 1.39 19.79
N PRO A 3 -0.99 0.43 18.88
CA PRO A 3 -0.21 -0.80 18.92
C PRO A 3 1.26 -0.51 18.67
N GLU A 4 2.13 -1.22 19.37
CA GLU A 4 3.57 -1.15 19.16
C GLU A 4 3.94 -2.06 17.99
N LEU A 5 4.39 -1.48 16.88
CA LEU A 5 4.73 -2.21 15.67
C LEU A 5 6.24 -2.35 15.44
N THR A 6 7.06 -1.73 16.30
CA THR A 6 8.51 -1.90 16.25
C THR A 6 8.85 -3.36 16.47
N GLY A 7 9.55 -3.98 15.59
CA GLY A 7 9.84 -5.40 15.66
C GLY A 7 8.82 -6.30 14.99
N PHE A 8 7.73 -5.74 14.45
CA PHE A 8 6.81 -6.52 13.61
C PHE A 8 7.55 -6.88 12.32
N ASN A 9 7.61 -8.19 12.01
CA ASN A 9 8.36 -8.67 10.85
C ASN A 9 7.75 -8.16 9.54
N THR A 10 8.49 -7.32 8.86
CA THR A 10 8.12 -6.83 7.53
C THR A 10 8.97 -7.53 6.49
N LYS A 11 8.32 -8.18 5.52
CA LYS A 11 8.99 -8.80 4.39
C LYS A 11 8.82 -7.91 3.18
N SER A 12 9.91 -7.62 2.51
CA SER A 12 9.97 -6.69 1.39
C SER A 12 10.59 -7.35 0.18
N VAL A 13 10.31 -6.78 -0.98
CA VAL A 13 10.94 -7.16 -2.24
C VAL A 13 11.40 -5.89 -2.96
N THR A 14 12.52 -6.00 -3.66
CA THR A 14 13.00 -4.93 -4.53
C THR A 14 12.52 -5.19 -5.95
N LEU A 15 11.86 -4.20 -6.54
CA LEU A 15 11.27 -4.31 -7.87
C LEU A 15 11.75 -3.18 -8.76
N TYR A 16 11.96 -3.49 -10.04
CA TYR A 16 12.13 -2.46 -11.07
C TYR A 16 10.78 -1.88 -11.43
N CYS A 17 10.72 -0.56 -11.66
CA CYS A 17 9.48 0.16 -11.90
C CYS A 17 9.58 1.00 -13.16
N ASP A 18 8.58 0.92 -14.04
CA ASP A 18 8.51 1.75 -15.24
C ASP A 18 7.91 3.12 -14.98
N SER A 19 7.12 3.26 -13.93
CA SER A 19 6.43 4.50 -13.61
C SER A 19 6.93 5.06 -12.28
N GLY A 20 6.71 6.35 -12.05
CA GLY A 20 7.12 7.01 -10.82
C GLY A 20 6.28 6.57 -9.63
N ILE A 21 6.83 5.68 -8.82
CA ILE A 21 6.21 5.25 -7.57
C ILE A 21 7.00 5.89 -6.42
N ALA A 22 6.29 6.48 -5.49
CA ALA A 22 6.86 7.12 -4.30
C ALA A 22 6.51 6.31 -3.04
N PRO A 23 7.27 6.47 -1.93
CA PRO A 23 6.93 5.82 -0.67
C PRO A 23 5.49 6.14 -0.24
N GLY A 24 4.79 5.15 0.26
CA GLY A 24 3.38 5.25 0.65
C GLY A 24 2.40 4.92 -0.46
N MET A 25 2.87 4.70 -1.68
CA MET A 25 2.00 4.34 -2.80
C MET A 25 1.81 2.83 -2.88
N ALA A 26 0.63 2.42 -3.34
CA ALA A 26 0.35 1.02 -3.63
C ALA A 26 1.15 0.55 -4.85
N VAL A 27 1.53 -0.71 -4.85
CA VAL A 27 2.33 -1.33 -5.92
C VAL A 27 1.60 -2.55 -6.44
N ALA A 28 1.44 -2.64 -7.76
CA ALA A 28 0.97 -3.83 -8.44
C ALA A 28 2.14 -4.48 -9.19
N LEU A 29 2.06 -5.78 -9.39
CA LEU A 29 3.07 -6.53 -10.11
C LEU A 29 2.55 -6.84 -11.51
N ARG A 30 3.34 -6.46 -12.51
CA ARG A 30 3.02 -6.74 -13.92
C ARG A 30 3.81 -7.94 -14.42
N ALA A 31 3.56 -8.32 -15.67
CA ALA A 31 4.34 -9.34 -16.33
C ALA A 31 5.85 -9.03 -16.24
N ASP A 32 6.68 -10.03 -16.18
CA ASP A 32 8.12 -9.95 -16.01
C ASP A 32 8.57 -9.42 -14.64
N GLY A 33 7.65 -9.33 -13.67
CA GLY A 33 7.99 -8.91 -12.32
C GLY A 33 8.21 -7.41 -12.16
N ILE A 34 7.69 -6.60 -13.08
CA ILE A 34 7.83 -5.14 -13.03
C ILE A 34 6.77 -4.55 -12.10
N GLY A 35 7.20 -3.70 -11.17
CA GLY A 35 6.30 -2.95 -10.31
C GLY A 35 5.62 -1.81 -11.06
N ALA A 36 4.35 -1.56 -10.77
CA ALA A 36 3.57 -0.52 -11.43
C ALA A 36 2.51 0.05 -10.49
N ILE A 37 1.99 1.23 -10.84
CA ILE A 37 0.84 1.81 -10.16
C ILE A 37 -0.39 0.95 -10.50
N PRO A 38 -1.13 0.44 -9.51
CA PRO A 38 -2.33 -0.35 -9.78
C PRO A 38 -3.38 0.48 -10.51
N ALA A 39 -4.08 -0.14 -11.45
CA ALA A 39 -5.25 0.46 -12.06
C ALA A 39 -6.37 0.61 -11.03
N SER A 40 -7.35 1.45 -11.33
CA SER A 40 -8.52 1.63 -10.46
C SER A 40 -9.24 0.29 -10.24
N GLY A 41 -9.41 -0.09 -8.98
CA GLY A 41 -10.04 -1.35 -8.60
C GLY A 41 -9.11 -2.55 -8.64
N GLU A 42 -7.87 -2.40 -9.03
CA GLU A 42 -6.90 -3.49 -9.07
C GLU A 42 -6.36 -3.80 -7.68
N LYS A 43 -6.19 -5.08 -7.36
CA LYS A 43 -5.52 -5.51 -6.14
C LYS A 43 -4.05 -5.13 -6.22
N PHE A 44 -3.54 -4.54 -5.14
CA PHE A 44 -2.10 -4.25 -5.04
C PHE A 44 -1.40 -5.37 -4.27
N CYS A 45 -0.14 -5.61 -4.58
CA CYS A 45 0.64 -6.65 -3.91
C CYS A 45 1.33 -6.15 -2.65
N GLY A 46 1.60 -4.86 -2.55
CA GLY A 46 2.29 -4.28 -1.42
C GLY A 46 2.30 -2.76 -1.46
N ILE A 47 3.02 -2.17 -0.52
CA ILE A 47 3.14 -0.71 -0.41
C ILE A 47 4.61 -0.35 -0.55
N CYS A 48 4.91 0.65 -1.37
CA CYS A 48 6.27 1.15 -1.54
C CYS A 48 6.77 1.79 -0.24
N THR A 49 7.96 1.39 0.19
CA THR A 49 8.60 1.95 1.39
C THR A 49 9.85 2.74 1.09
N ASP A 50 10.49 2.50 -0.03
CA ASP A 50 11.71 3.20 -0.43
C ASP A 50 11.85 3.21 -1.94
N VAL A 51 12.55 4.22 -2.47
CA VAL A 51 12.79 4.39 -3.91
C VAL A 51 14.24 4.72 -4.14
N ARG A 52 14.89 4.01 -5.08
CA ARG A 52 16.24 4.27 -5.52
C ARG A 52 16.30 4.23 -7.04
N GLY A 53 16.23 5.39 -7.67
CA GLY A 53 16.16 5.48 -9.13
C GLY A 53 14.90 4.81 -9.65
N ARG A 54 15.05 3.76 -10.45
CA ARG A 54 13.93 2.98 -10.96
C ARG A 54 13.63 1.72 -10.15
N TYR A 55 14.33 1.52 -9.04
CA TYR A 55 14.08 0.39 -8.15
C TYR A 55 13.32 0.86 -6.93
N ILE A 56 12.33 0.09 -6.54
CA ILE A 56 11.54 0.35 -5.34
C ILE A 56 11.63 -0.83 -4.40
N THR A 57 11.46 -0.56 -3.11
CA THR A 57 11.24 -1.60 -2.12
C THR A 57 9.75 -1.58 -1.76
N ALA A 58 9.09 -2.72 -1.91
CA ALA A 58 7.69 -2.87 -1.57
C ALA A 58 7.54 -3.81 -0.39
N ALA A 59 6.83 -3.38 0.64
CA ALA A 59 6.48 -4.23 1.77
C ALA A 59 5.36 -5.16 1.35
N LEU A 60 5.58 -6.47 1.45
CA LEU A 60 4.60 -7.50 1.08
C LEU A 60 3.86 -8.04 2.29
N THR A 61 4.50 -8.09 3.45
CA THR A 61 3.92 -8.52 4.71
C THR A 61 4.44 -7.63 5.83
N GLY A 62 3.81 -7.69 7.00
CA GLY A 62 4.14 -6.81 8.10
C GLY A 62 3.24 -5.59 8.08
N TYR A 63 3.76 -4.43 8.45
CA TYR A 63 2.96 -3.22 8.40
C TYR A 63 3.54 -2.23 7.38
N ALA A 64 2.68 -1.36 6.89
CA ALA A 64 3.10 -0.26 6.02
C ALA A 64 2.14 0.91 6.18
N GLU A 65 2.64 2.10 5.89
CA GLU A 65 1.84 3.32 5.85
C GLU A 65 1.54 3.66 4.40
N ALA A 66 0.26 3.87 4.10
CA ALA A 66 -0.19 4.17 2.74
C ALA A 66 -1.05 5.42 2.72
N THR A 67 -1.05 6.10 1.59
CA THR A 67 -1.95 7.22 1.33
C THR A 67 -3.26 6.69 0.75
N TYR A 68 -4.38 7.14 1.29
CA TYR A 68 -5.69 6.76 0.77
C TYR A 68 -6.36 7.91 0.03
N SER A 69 -7.33 7.58 -0.81
CA SER A 69 -8.19 8.55 -1.48
C SER A 69 -9.66 8.18 -1.27
N GLY A 70 -10.55 9.15 -1.47
CA GLY A 70 -11.98 8.94 -1.28
C GLY A 70 -12.37 8.87 0.19
N THR A 71 -13.35 8.02 0.48
CA THR A 71 -13.85 7.84 1.84
C THR A 71 -12.76 7.28 2.76
N ALA A 72 -12.60 7.87 3.94
CA ALA A 72 -11.61 7.40 4.90
C ALA A 72 -11.95 5.99 5.38
N PRO A 73 -11.00 5.05 5.33
CA PRO A 73 -11.20 3.75 5.96
C PRO A 73 -11.33 3.89 7.48
N THR A 74 -11.86 2.87 8.11
CA THR A 74 -11.95 2.82 9.57
C THR A 74 -10.97 1.81 10.12
N VAL A 75 -10.59 1.95 11.39
CA VAL A 75 -9.78 0.94 12.07
C VAL A 75 -10.53 -0.39 12.05
N GLY A 76 -9.83 -1.48 11.75
CA GLY A 76 -10.40 -2.80 11.57
C GLY A 76 -10.20 -3.32 10.15
N TYR A 77 -10.96 -4.32 9.77
CA TYR A 77 -10.85 -4.92 8.44
C TYR A 77 -11.60 -4.09 7.40
N ASN A 78 -10.91 -3.79 6.31
CA ASN A 78 -11.46 -3.07 5.16
C ASN A 78 -10.97 -3.74 3.89
N THR A 79 -11.79 -3.68 2.84
CA THR A 79 -11.39 -4.16 1.51
C THR A 79 -10.88 -2.97 0.71
N LEU A 80 -9.61 -3.04 0.30
CA LEU A 80 -8.90 -1.94 -0.34
C LEU A 80 -8.33 -2.35 -1.69
N ALA A 81 -8.35 -1.41 -2.62
CA ALA A 81 -7.75 -1.57 -3.94
C ALA A 81 -6.99 -0.31 -4.33
N GLY A 82 -6.29 -0.33 -5.44
CA GLY A 82 -5.69 0.87 -6.02
C GLY A 82 -6.75 1.80 -6.59
N ASP A 83 -6.46 3.10 -6.59
CA ASP A 83 -7.36 4.11 -7.17
C ASP A 83 -6.95 4.54 -8.59
N GLY A 84 -5.88 3.96 -9.12
CA GLY A 84 -5.33 4.34 -10.42
C GLY A 84 -4.24 5.41 -10.35
N ASN A 85 -4.08 6.06 -9.21
CA ASN A 85 -3.11 7.16 -9.02
C ASN A 85 -2.05 6.85 -7.96
N GLY A 86 -1.97 5.62 -7.50
CA GLY A 86 -1.00 5.20 -6.50
C GLY A 86 -1.55 5.16 -5.08
N ASN A 87 -2.73 5.71 -4.84
CA ASN A 87 -3.35 5.65 -3.52
C ASN A 87 -4.15 4.37 -3.35
N VAL A 88 -4.47 4.03 -2.12
CA VAL A 88 -5.43 2.96 -1.83
C VAL A 88 -6.81 3.58 -1.59
N CYS A 89 -7.85 2.83 -1.89
CA CYS A 89 -9.22 3.27 -1.67
C CYS A 89 -10.11 2.10 -1.27
N LEU A 90 -11.22 2.39 -0.62
CA LEU A 90 -12.23 1.38 -0.32
C LEU A 90 -12.84 0.88 -1.63
N ASN A 91 -12.75 -0.43 -1.87
CA ASN A 91 -13.27 -1.04 -3.08
C ASN A 91 -13.48 -2.53 -2.87
N ASP A 92 -14.68 -3.01 -3.15
CA ASP A 92 -15.04 -4.42 -2.96
C ASP A 92 -14.25 -5.39 -3.84
N ALA A 93 -13.67 -4.89 -4.93
CA ALA A 93 -12.83 -5.71 -5.82
C ALA A 93 -11.40 -5.90 -5.27
N GLY A 94 -11.05 -5.22 -4.20
CA GLY A 94 -9.71 -5.26 -3.64
C GLY A 94 -9.45 -6.46 -2.73
N ARG A 95 -8.46 -6.29 -1.87
CA ARG A 95 -8.11 -7.30 -0.86
C ARG A 95 -8.47 -6.80 0.53
N GLU A 96 -8.89 -7.73 1.38
CA GLU A 96 -9.21 -7.41 2.77
C GLU A 96 -7.92 -7.26 3.58
N LEU A 97 -7.80 -6.15 4.29
CA LEU A 97 -6.63 -5.83 5.10
C LEU A 97 -7.06 -5.26 6.44
N LEU A 98 -6.22 -5.47 7.44
CA LEU A 98 -6.43 -4.89 8.76
C LEU A 98 -5.83 -3.49 8.79
N ILE A 99 -6.66 -2.51 9.11
CA ILE A 99 -6.23 -1.12 9.30
C ILE A 99 -5.99 -0.89 10.78
N ALA A 100 -4.77 -0.57 11.15
CA ALA A 100 -4.39 -0.36 12.54
C ALA A 100 -4.52 1.11 12.98
N GLY A 101 -4.49 2.04 12.06
CA GLY A 101 -4.63 3.46 12.36
C GLY A 101 -5.01 4.27 11.14
N VAL A 102 -5.68 5.39 11.35
CA VAL A 102 -6.12 6.30 10.28
C VAL A 102 -5.80 7.73 10.68
N ASP A 103 -5.13 8.45 9.79
CA ASP A 103 -4.88 9.89 9.93
C ASP A 103 -5.64 10.62 8.83
N THR A 104 -6.77 11.19 9.15
CA THR A 104 -7.62 11.88 8.19
C THR A 104 -7.04 13.20 7.72
N SER A 105 -6.21 13.85 8.54
CA SER A 105 -5.56 15.11 8.16
C SER A 105 -4.51 14.91 7.08
N ALA A 106 -3.67 13.88 7.24
CA ALA A 106 -2.62 13.55 6.28
C ALA A 106 -3.11 12.60 5.19
N LYS A 107 -4.32 12.06 5.31
CA LYS A 107 -4.88 11.03 4.43
C LYS A 107 -3.99 9.81 4.34
N LYS A 108 -3.55 9.33 5.50
CA LYS A 108 -2.71 8.15 5.61
C LYS A 108 -3.34 7.12 6.50
N ILE A 109 -3.05 5.87 6.20
CA ILE A 109 -3.48 4.73 7.01
C ILE A 109 -2.30 3.83 7.29
N THR A 110 -2.33 3.17 8.43
CA THR A 110 -1.38 2.11 8.78
C THR A 110 -2.06 0.78 8.52
N ILE A 111 -1.50 -0.01 7.62
CA ILE A 111 -2.06 -1.28 7.17
C ILE A 111 -1.20 -2.42 7.69
N ILE A 112 -1.84 -3.48 8.12
CA ILE A 112 -1.18 -4.77 8.36
C ILE A 112 -1.40 -5.62 7.09
N LEU A 113 -0.32 -5.86 6.39
CA LEU A 113 -0.33 -6.59 5.13
C LEU A 113 -0.36 -8.12 5.32
#